data_7cc4c7e6499a6db1d8d83233b5a76fe0
#
_entry.id   7cc4c7e6499a6db1d8d83233b5a76fe0
#
_cell.length_a   1.000
_cell.length_b   1.000
_cell.length_c   1.000
_cell.angle_alpha   90.00
_cell.angle_beta   90.00
_cell.angle_gamma   90.00
#
_symmetry.space_group_name_H-M   'P 1'
#
loop_
_entity.id
_entity.type
_entity.pdbx_description
1 polymer ?
#
loop_
_entity_poly.entity_id
_entity_poly.type
_entity_poly.pdbx_seq_one_letter_code
_entity_poly.pdbx_strand_id
1 'polypeptide(L)'
;MGIAPEELSAVVLTHLDADHTSGLRSVKNAQRILLPEEEGWWTIRTVYKLRQPESMYSGVPIEHFWFKGTMDGPLWWSYDLFGDDTIKFVCLPGHTDGQIGVKIKNGKKFVILTSDAAFTERSWREKILPGYGFNEKAMLKSFDWIEEQASDPDCVAVIANHDPDVHPQVIEL
;
A
#
# COMPACT_ATOMS: atom_id res chain seq x y z
N MET A 1 -14.34 -15.35 12.50
CA MET A 1 -15.01 -15.63 11.21
C MET A 1 -14.02 -16.40 10.37
N GLY A 2 -14.38 -17.60 9.89
CA GLY A 2 -13.49 -18.37 9.02
C GLY A 2 -13.84 -18.05 7.56
N ILE A 3 -13.08 -17.15 6.92
CA ILE A 3 -13.13 -16.94 5.48
C ILE A 3 -12.04 -17.83 4.88
N ALA A 4 -12.41 -18.71 3.97
CA ALA A 4 -11.41 -19.53 3.27
C ALA A 4 -10.66 -18.67 2.23
N PRO A 5 -9.38 -18.97 1.95
CA PRO A 5 -8.61 -18.22 0.95
C PRO A 5 -9.30 -18.15 -0.42
N GLU A 6 -9.99 -19.21 -0.83
CA GLU A 6 -10.71 -19.31 -2.10
C GLU A 6 -11.93 -18.36 -2.19
N GLU A 7 -12.42 -17.88 -1.04
CA GLU A 7 -13.53 -16.92 -0.96
C GLU A 7 -13.04 -15.46 -1.11
N LEU A 8 -11.70 -15.22 -1.04
CA LEU A 8 -11.13 -13.91 -1.25
C LEU A 8 -11.12 -13.57 -2.74
N SER A 9 -11.84 -12.52 -3.11
CA SER A 9 -11.87 -12.03 -4.50
C SER A 9 -10.51 -11.46 -4.94
N ALA A 10 -9.79 -10.82 -4.02
CA ALA A 10 -8.44 -10.33 -4.27
C ALA A 10 -7.63 -10.24 -2.97
N VAL A 11 -6.33 -10.50 -3.09
CA VAL A 11 -5.28 -10.13 -2.14
C VAL A 11 -4.40 -9.13 -2.84
N VAL A 12 -4.06 -8.04 -2.17
CA VAL A 12 -3.19 -6.99 -2.72
C VAL A 12 -1.94 -6.91 -1.90
N LEU A 13 -0.80 -7.07 -2.53
CA LEU A 13 0.50 -6.83 -1.92
C LEU A 13 0.84 -5.35 -2.11
N THR A 14 1.03 -4.66 -1.01
CA THR A 14 1.41 -3.24 -1.05
C THR A 14 2.85 -3.06 -1.51
N HIS A 15 3.70 -4.03 -1.18
CA HIS A 15 5.10 -4.18 -1.59
C HIS A 15 5.60 -5.58 -1.20
N LEU A 16 6.86 -5.89 -1.47
CA LEU A 16 7.41 -7.25 -1.33
C LEU A 16 8.25 -7.48 -0.07
N ASP A 17 8.28 -6.57 0.89
CA ASP A 17 9.05 -6.79 2.12
C ASP A 17 8.56 -8.03 2.89
N ALA A 18 9.46 -8.64 3.64
CA ALA A 18 9.24 -9.94 4.26
C ALA A 18 8.03 -9.99 5.19
N ASP A 19 7.79 -8.95 5.96
CA ASP A 19 6.65 -8.83 6.88
C ASP A 19 5.31 -8.66 6.16
N HIS A 20 5.31 -8.19 4.90
CA HIS A 20 4.13 -8.07 4.04
C HIS A 20 3.89 -9.29 3.15
N THR A 21 4.88 -10.16 2.99
CA THR A 21 4.78 -11.37 2.14
C THR A 21 4.84 -12.69 2.90
N SER A 22 5.23 -12.69 4.19
CA SER A 22 5.38 -13.91 5.00
C SER A 22 4.10 -14.76 5.09
N GLY A 23 2.93 -14.14 5.07
CA GLY A 23 1.62 -14.81 5.09
C GLY A 23 1.07 -15.21 3.72
N LEU A 24 1.71 -14.83 2.63
CA LEU A 24 1.16 -14.94 1.27
C LEU A 24 0.81 -16.38 0.87
N ARG A 25 1.62 -17.36 1.30
CA ARG A 25 1.36 -18.78 1.01
C ARG A 25 0.07 -19.31 1.63
N SER A 26 -0.39 -18.71 2.72
CA SER A 26 -1.66 -19.08 3.37
C SER A 26 -2.88 -18.61 2.59
N VAL A 27 -2.72 -17.61 1.73
CA VAL A 27 -3.80 -17.03 0.90
C VAL A 27 -3.54 -17.21 -0.61
N LYS A 28 -2.61 -18.10 -0.98
CA LYS A 28 -2.21 -18.32 -2.39
C LYS A 28 -3.34 -18.80 -3.30
N ASN A 29 -4.43 -19.31 -2.72
CA ASN A 29 -5.61 -19.78 -3.44
C ASN A 29 -6.69 -18.68 -3.57
N ALA A 30 -6.42 -17.45 -3.18
CA ALA A 30 -7.30 -16.32 -3.50
C ALA A 30 -7.55 -16.24 -5.02
N GLN A 31 -8.70 -15.71 -5.41
CA GLN A 31 -9.07 -15.63 -6.82
C GLN A 31 -8.08 -14.76 -7.64
N ARG A 32 -7.56 -13.72 -7.02
CA ARG A 32 -6.52 -12.85 -7.60
C ARG A 32 -5.50 -12.47 -6.52
N ILE A 33 -4.24 -12.39 -6.89
CA ILE A 33 -3.17 -11.82 -6.04
C ILE A 33 -2.49 -10.74 -6.85
N LEU A 34 -2.63 -9.50 -6.40
CA LEU A 34 -2.25 -8.31 -7.15
C LEU A 34 -0.98 -7.67 -6.59
N LEU A 35 -0.09 -7.25 -7.48
CA LEU A 35 1.12 -6.49 -7.17
C LEU A 35 1.34 -5.43 -8.26
N PRO A 36 1.75 -4.20 -7.93
CA PRO A 36 2.13 -3.25 -8.96
C PRO A 36 3.40 -3.70 -9.68
N GLU A 37 3.46 -3.50 -11.00
CA GLU A 37 4.62 -3.87 -11.81
C GLU A 37 5.87 -3.11 -11.38
N GLU A 38 5.70 -1.87 -10.92
CA GLU A 38 6.77 -1.00 -10.45
C GLU A 38 7.50 -1.58 -9.23
N GLU A 39 6.83 -2.41 -8.42
CA GLU A 39 7.46 -3.09 -7.29
C GLU A 39 8.44 -4.19 -7.76
N GLY A 40 8.15 -4.83 -8.88
CA GLY A 40 8.99 -5.89 -9.46
C GLY A 40 10.33 -5.40 -10.02
N TRP A 41 10.48 -4.13 -10.34
CA TRP A 41 11.69 -3.59 -10.99
C TRP A 41 12.92 -3.59 -10.10
N TRP A 42 12.77 -3.67 -8.79
CA TRP A 42 13.84 -3.53 -7.80
C TRP A 42 14.36 -4.84 -7.24
N THR A 43 13.69 -5.94 -7.48
CA THR A 43 14.14 -7.29 -7.07
C THR A 43 15.53 -7.66 -7.63
N ILE A 44 16.03 -6.89 -8.59
CA ILE A 44 17.35 -7.06 -9.22
C ILE A 44 18.49 -6.56 -8.33
N ARG A 45 18.26 -5.66 -7.37
CA ARG A 45 19.34 -5.11 -6.53
C ARG A 45 19.60 -5.98 -5.30
N THR A 46 20.88 -6.27 -5.03
CA THR A 46 21.32 -7.18 -3.96
C THR A 46 20.79 -6.82 -2.56
N VAL A 47 20.65 -5.53 -2.27
CA VAL A 47 20.13 -5.05 -0.96
C VAL A 47 18.67 -5.44 -0.75
N TYR A 48 17.86 -5.47 -1.81
CA TYR A 48 16.44 -5.85 -1.75
C TYR A 48 16.24 -7.33 -1.53
N LYS A 49 17.14 -8.20 -2.00
CA LYS A 49 17.04 -9.64 -1.79
C LYS A 49 17.02 -10.03 -0.30
N LEU A 50 17.55 -9.19 0.58
CA LEU A 50 17.50 -9.41 2.03
C LEU A 50 16.16 -8.97 2.63
N ARG A 51 15.57 -7.89 2.11
CA ARG A 51 14.26 -7.39 2.55
C ARG A 51 13.10 -8.18 1.92
N GLN A 52 13.28 -8.61 0.67
CA GLN A 52 12.28 -9.23 -0.19
C GLN A 52 12.71 -10.64 -0.58
N PRO A 53 12.72 -11.62 0.35
CA PRO A 53 13.18 -12.96 0.07
C PRO A 53 12.21 -13.64 -0.92
N GLU A 54 12.71 -13.94 -2.10
CA GLU A 54 11.96 -14.60 -3.18
C GLU A 54 11.24 -15.87 -2.72
N SER A 55 11.80 -16.57 -1.74
CA SER A 55 11.20 -17.77 -1.16
C SER A 55 9.80 -17.53 -0.57
N MET A 56 9.42 -16.30 -0.24
CA MET A 56 8.09 -15.98 0.33
C MET A 56 7.00 -15.88 -0.72
N TYR A 57 7.32 -15.48 -1.94
CA TYR A 57 6.35 -15.28 -3.02
C TYR A 57 6.59 -16.15 -4.26
N SER A 58 7.74 -16.82 -4.36
CA SER A 58 8.04 -17.75 -5.44
C SER A 58 6.98 -18.86 -5.55
N GLY A 59 6.49 -19.08 -6.77
CA GLY A 59 5.46 -20.09 -7.07
C GLY A 59 4.05 -19.69 -6.66
N VAL A 60 3.83 -18.46 -6.22
CA VAL A 60 2.49 -17.88 -6.03
C VAL A 60 2.07 -17.19 -7.33
N PRO A 61 0.83 -17.40 -7.83
CA PRO A 61 0.37 -16.79 -9.07
C PRO A 61 0.03 -15.31 -8.85
N ILE A 62 1.04 -14.45 -8.93
CA ILE A 62 0.88 -13.00 -8.78
C ILE A 62 0.50 -12.39 -10.13
N GLU A 63 -0.59 -11.64 -10.16
CA GLU A 63 -1.03 -10.83 -11.28
C GLU A 63 -0.48 -9.42 -11.11
N HIS A 64 0.24 -8.93 -12.11
CA HIS A 64 0.79 -7.58 -12.10
C HIS A 64 -0.19 -6.58 -12.74
N PHE A 65 -0.25 -5.39 -12.15
CA PHE A 65 -0.99 -4.27 -12.72
C PHE A 65 -0.08 -3.04 -12.84
N TRP A 66 -0.46 -2.12 -13.72
CA TRP A 66 0.24 -0.85 -13.93
C TRP A 66 -0.57 0.29 -13.35
N PHE A 67 0.09 1.20 -12.66
CA PHE A 67 -0.54 2.47 -12.32
C PHE A 67 -0.87 3.25 -13.60
N LYS A 68 -1.93 4.04 -13.53
CA LYS A 68 -2.37 4.93 -14.61
C LYS A 68 -2.26 6.37 -14.16
N GLY A 69 -2.10 7.29 -15.11
CA GLY A 69 -2.16 8.71 -14.84
C GLY A 69 -3.57 9.10 -14.36
N THR A 70 -3.65 9.64 -13.14
CA THR A 70 -4.89 10.08 -12.48
C THR A 70 -4.61 11.37 -11.73
N MET A 71 -5.57 11.83 -10.90
CA MET A 71 -5.37 12.98 -10.03
C MET A 71 -5.02 12.57 -8.59
N ASP A 72 -4.84 11.26 -8.30
CA ASP A 72 -4.50 10.74 -6.99
C ASP A 72 -3.01 10.43 -6.87
N GLY A 73 -2.45 10.71 -5.69
CA GLY A 73 -1.07 10.39 -5.33
C GLY A 73 -0.06 11.48 -5.68
N PRO A 74 1.14 11.41 -5.07
CA PRO A 74 2.21 12.40 -5.27
C PRO A 74 2.81 12.40 -6.69
N LEU A 75 2.58 11.33 -7.45
CA LEU A 75 2.99 11.19 -8.85
C LEU A 75 1.80 11.27 -9.81
N TRP A 76 0.58 11.45 -9.29
CA TRP A 76 -0.68 11.36 -10.04
C TRP A 76 -0.86 9.96 -10.67
N TRP A 77 -0.45 8.92 -9.94
CA TRP A 77 -0.48 7.54 -10.34
C TRP A 77 -1.33 6.73 -9.39
N SER A 78 -2.38 6.13 -9.90
CA SER A 78 -3.21 5.20 -9.15
C SER A 78 -3.78 4.10 -10.04
N TYR A 79 -4.36 3.08 -9.41
CA TYR A 79 -5.09 2.00 -10.04
C TYR A 79 -6.44 1.86 -9.35
N ASP A 80 -7.52 2.00 -10.11
CA ASP A 80 -8.89 1.81 -9.64
C ASP A 80 -9.24 0.33 -9.77
N LEU A 81 -9.44 -0.35 -8.63
CA LEU A 81 -9.62 -1.80 -8.57
C LEU A 81 -10.86 -2.26 -9.34
N PHE A 82 -11.97 -1.53 -9.19
CA PHE A 82 -13.27 -1.87 -9.77
C PHE A 82 -13.69 -0.95 -10.92
N GLY A 83 -12.98 0.14 -11.15
CA GLY A 83 -13.30 1.13 -12.16
C GLY A 83 -14.48 2.05 -11.78
N ASP A 84 -14.84 2.10 -10.49
CA ASP A 84 -15.97 2.86 -9.94
C ASP A 84 -15.56 3.89 -8.87
N ASP A 85 -14.29 4.14 -8.72
CA ASP A 85 -13.69 5.08 -7.77
C ASP A 85 -13.86 4.70 -6.28
N THR A 86 -14.31 3.48 -5.97
CA THR A 86 -14.55 3.04 -4.59
C THR A 86 -13.29 2.58 -3.88
N ILE A 87 -12.41 1.83 -4.56
CA ILE A 87 -11.13 1.36 -4.03
C ILE A 87 -10.02 1.67 -5.03
N LYS A 88 -9.12 2.55 -4.62
CA LYS A 88 -7.94 2.91 -5.41
C LYS A 88 -6.65 2.52 -4.72
N PHE A 89 -5.74 1.96 -5.47
CA PHE A 89 -4.35 1.79 -5.09
C PHE A 89 -3.58 3.01 -5.57
N VAL A 90 -3.06 3.77 -4.64
CA VAL A 90 -2.33 5.02 -4.91
C VAL A 90 -0.83 4.74 -4.80
N CYS A 91 -0.06 5.12 -5.80
CA CYS A 91 1.39 5.00 -5.75
C CYS A 91 1.97 6.02 -4.76
N LEU A 92 2.55 5.51 -3.67
CA LEU A 92 3.19 6.28 -2.60
C LEU A 92 4.67 5.89 -2.48
N PRO A 93 5.51 6.25 -3.48
CA PRO A 93 6.87 5.75 -3.53
C PRO A 93 7.76 6.33 -2.44
N GLY A 94 8.83 5.61 -2.14
CA GLY A 94 9.89 6.05 -1.23
C GLY A 94 10.39 4.96 -0.31
N HIS A 95 9.52 4.23 0.36
CA HIS A 95 9.86 2.99 1.07
C HIS A 95 10.26 1.90 0.08
N THR A 96 9.43 1.69 -0.94
CA THR A 96 9.75 1.02 -2.20
C THR A 96 9.26 1.89 -3.37
N ASP A 97 9.57 1.53 -4.62
CA ASP A 97 9.15 2.33 -5.77
C ASP A 97 7.69 2.10 -6.14
N GLY A 98 7.21 0.88 -5.99
CA GLY A 98 5.84 0.47 -6.26
C GLY A 98 4.93 0.52 -5.03
N GLN A 99 5.39 1.09 -3.90
CA GLN A 99 4.62 1.15 -2.67
C GLN A 99 3.19 1.62 -2.89
N ILE A 100 2.22 0.84 -2.41
CA ILE A 100 0.81 1.18 -2.47
C ILE A 100 0.33 1.77 -1.14
N GLY A 101 -0.42 2.88 -1.23
CA GLY A 101 -1.45 3.23 -0.25
C GLY A 101 -2.83 2.87 -0.80
N VAL A 102 -3.79 2.57 0.05
CA VAL A 102 -5.16 2.23 -0.37
C VAL A 102 -6.12 3.35 0.04
N LYS A 103 -6.81 3.95 -0.93
CA LYS A 103 -7.89 4.91 -0.71
C LYS A 103 -9.23 4.22 -0.92
N ILE A 104 -10.05 4.20 0.13
CA ILE A 104 -11.38 3.58 0.12
C ILE A 104 -12.41 4.70 0.24
N LYS A 105 -13.38 4.75 -0.68
CA LYS A 105 -14.37 5.83 -0.77
C LYS A 105 -15.80 5.31 -0.72
N ASN A 106 -16.67 6.11 -0.09
CA ASN A 106 -18.11 6.02 -0.23
C ASN A 106 -18.68 7.42 -0.41
N GLY A 107 -19.15 7.73 -1.62
CA GLY A 107 -19.53 9.08 -2.00
C GLY A 107 -18.35 10.05 -1.92
N LYS A 108 -18.43 11.07 -1.05
CA LYS A 108 -17.34 12.02 -0.82
C LYS A 108 -16.35 11.55 0.24
N LYS A 109 -16.83 10.81 1.24
CA LYS A 109 -16.02 10.37 2.36
C LYS A 109 -15.02 9.30 1.95
N PHE A 110 -13.85 9.31 2.58
CA PHE A 110 -12.80 8.34 2.30
C PHE A 110 -11.90 8.07 3.51
N VAL A 111 -11.23 6.94 3.43
CA VAL A 111 -10.16 6.50 4.35
C VAL A 111 -8.92 6.19 3.52
N ILE A 112 -7.74 6.43 4.11
CA ILE A 112 -6.46 6.05 3.53
C ILE A 112 -5.76 5.05 4.44
N LEU A 113 -5.32 3.93 3.88
CA LEU A 113 -4.37 3.00 4.49
C LEU A 113 -3.00 3.28 3.87
N THR A 114 -2.03 3.73 4.67
CA THR A 114 -0.74 4.19 4.13
C THR A 114 0.23 3.05 3.83
N SER A 115 0.01 1.86 4.41
CA SER A 115 1.03 0.82 4.45
C SER A 115 2.37 1.41 4.91
N ASP A 116 3.50 0.97 4.38
CA ASP A 116 4.83 1.44 4.77
C ASP A 116 5.27 2.73 4.09
N ALA A 117 4.38 3.36 3.30
CA ALA A 117 4.62 4.72 2.86
C ALA A 117 4.78 5.68 4.07
N ALA A 118 4.08 5.38 5.19
CA ALA A 118 4.27 6.05 6.47
C ALA A 118 4.00 5.08 7.62
N PHE A 119 4.94 4.89 8.54
CA PHE A 119 4.83 3.90 9.62
C PHE A 119 3.87 4.32 10.71
N THR A 120 3.82 5.63 11.02
CA THR A 120 2.97 6.22 12.07
C THR A 120 2.43 7.56 11.62
N GLU A 121 1.43 8.10 12.31
CA GLU A 121 0.92 9.45 12.07
C GLU A 121 2.04 10.51 12.13
N ARG A 122 2.99 10.37 13.05
CA ARG A 122 4.13 11.25 13.18
C ARG A 122 5.02 11.26 11.94
N SER A 123 5.06 10.17 11.17
CA SER A 123 5.87 10.09 9.95
C SER A 123 5.52 11.22 8.98
N TRP A 124 4.24 11.40 8.65
CA TRP A 124 3.84 12.44 7.69
C TRP A 124 3.68 13.82 8.33
N ARG A 125 3.28 13.91 9.62
CA ARG A 125 3.12 15.21 10.29
C ARG A 125 4.44 15.88 10.64
N GLU A 126 5.42 15.10 11.10
CA GLU A 126 6.72 15.60 11.56
C GLU A 126 7.84 15.31 10.54
N LYS A 127 7.49 14.72 9.37
CA LYS A 127 8.44 14.32 8.30
C LYS A 127 9.55 13.40 8.82
N ILE A 128 9.19 12.48 9.74
CA ILE A 128 10.13 11.51 10.30
C ILE A 128 10.31 10.36 9.31
N LEU A 129 11.48 10.30 8.70
CA LEU A 129 11.87 9.23 7.80
C LEU A 129 12.21 7.96 8.60
N PRO A 130 11.81 6.77 8.16
CA PRO A 130 12.27 5.52 8.74
C PRO A 130 13.75 5.31 8.48
N GLY A 131 14.41 4.49 9.30
CA GLY A 131 15.82 4.14 9.13
C GLY A 131 16.11 3.38 7.82
N TYR A 132 15.07 2.84 7.19
CA TYR A 132 15.12 2.17 5.90
C TYR A 132 14.10 2.79 4.95
N GLY A 133 14.57 3.62 4.07
CA GLY A 133 13.83 4.16 2.95
C GLY A 133 14.67 3.99 1.69
N PHE A 134 14.02 3.76 0.59
CA PHE A 134 14.70 3.61 -0.69
C PHE A 134 15.05 4.97 -1.29
N ASN A 135 14.08 5.88 -1.21
CA ASN A 135 14.19 7.21 -1.78
C ASN A 135 13.54 8.24 -0.85
N GLU A 136 14.35 8.88 -0.02
CA GLU A 136 13.90 9.88 0.95
C GLU A 136 13.10 11.01 0.31
N LYS A 137 13.54 11.49 -0.88
CA LYS A 137 12.84 12.57 -1.58
C LYS A 137 11.46 12.16 -2.06
N ALA A 138 11.31 10.92 -2.54
CA ALA A 138 10.02 10.39 -2.94
C ALA A 138 9.13 10.19 -1.72
N MET A 139 9.70 9.68 -0.62
CA MET A 139 8.99 9.46 0.64
C MET A 139 8.44 10.77 1.22
N LEU A 140 9.22 11.85 1.21
CA LEU A 140 8.74 13.16 1.65
C LEU A 140 7.57 13.66 0.80
N LYS A 141 7.59 13.44 -0.52
CA LYS A 141 6.42 13.77 -1.38
C LYS A 141 5.20 12.91 -1.04
N SER A 142 5.41 11.64 -0.71
CA SER A 142 4.33 10.77 -0.25
C SER A 142 3.76 11.25 1.08
N PHE A 143 4.61 11.72 2.01
CA PHE A 143 4.17 12.33 3.27
C PHE A 143 3.38 13.62 3.04
N ASP A 144 3.83 14.49 2.13
CA ASP A 144 3.11 15.73 1.80
C ASP A 144 1.71 15.43 1.25
N TRP A 145 1.60 14.43 0.36
CA TRP A 145 0.31 14.01 -0.16
C TRP A 145 -0.58 13.41 0.93
N ILE A 146 -0.03 12.54 1.81
CA ILE A 146 -0.79 11.95 2.93
C ILE A 146 -1.31 13.05 3.87
N GLU A 147 -0.49 14.05 4.19
CA GLU A 147 -0.86 15.18 5.04
C GLU A 147 -1.95 16.04 4.41
N GLU A 148 -1.84 16.29 3.09
CA GLU A 148 -2.90 16.98 2.32
C GLU A 148 -4.21 16.22 2.41
N GLN A 149 -4.22 14.91 2.17
CA GLN A 149 -5.42 14.09 2.28
C GLN A 149 -5.96 14.05 3.72
N ALA A 150 -5.10 13.94 4.72
CA ALA A 150 -5.50 13.95 6.13
C ALA A 150 -6.16 15.28 6.57
N SER A 151 -5.88 16.35 5.82
CA SER A 151 -6.44 17.68 6.06
C SER A 151 -7.75 17.94 5.31
N ASP A 152 -8.13 17.03 4.40
CA ASP A 152 -9.39 17.11 3.66
C ASP A 152 -10.58 16.85 4.60
N PRO A 153 -11.62 17.71 4.63
CA PRO A 153 -12.79 17.52 5.49
C PRO A 153 -13.59 16.25 5.18
N ASP A 154 -13.44 15.67 4.00
CA ASP A 154 -14.06 14.41 3.61
C ASP A 154 -13.22 13.19 4.00
N CYS A 155 -11.98 13.37 4.49
CA CYS A 155 -11.13 12.29 5.01
C CYS A 155 -11.59 11.90 6.41
N VAL A 156 -12.06 10.65 6.56
CA VAL A 156 -12.53 10.13 7.85
C VAL A 156 -11.37 9.64 8.71
N ALA A 157 -10.38 9.02 8.09
CA ALA A 157 -9.18 8.52 8.78
C ALA A 157 -8.01 8.30 7.81
N VAL A 158 -6.80 8.45 8.34
CA VAL A 158 -5.55 7.92 7.74
C VAL A 158 -4.98 6.91 8.70
N ILE A 159 -4.73 5.70 8.23
CA ILE A 159 -4.30 4.56 9.05
C ILE A 159 -2.92 4.10 8.60
N ALA A 160 -1.98 4.12 9.53
CA ALA A 160 -0.65 3.54 9.35
C ALA A 160 -0.56 2.19 10.06
N ASN A 161 -0.01 1.18 9.40
CA ASN A 161 -0.02 -0.20 9.87
C ASN A 161 1.00 -0.49 11.00
N HIS A 162 2.02 0.33 11.15
CA HIS A 162 3.03 0.22 12.22
C HIS A 162 2.81 1.21 13.37
N ASP A 163 1.69 1.92 13.37
CA ASP A 163 1.38 2.87 14.43
C ASP A 163 0.81 2.14 15.66
N PRO A 164 1.49 2.20 16.83
CA PRO A 164 1.03 1.53 18.04
C PRO A 164 -0.29 2.11 18.57
N ASP A 165 -0.65 3.32 18.17
CA ASP A 165 -1.89 3.99 18.59
C ASP A 165 -3.09 3.60 17.72
N VAL A 166 -2.86 2.85 16.61
CA VAL A 166 -3.93 2.30 15.77
C VAL A 166 -4.45 1.00 16.38
N HIS A 167 -5.72 1.00 16.76
CA HIS A 167 -6.40 -0.16 17.34
C HIS A 167 -7.48 -0.70 16.39
N PRO A 168 -7.85 -2.00 16.51
CA PRO A 168 -8.96 -2.58 15.73
C PRO A 168 -10.25 -1.76 15.93
N GLN A 169 -10.83 -1.30 14.85
CA GLN A 169 -12.01 -0.45 14.83
C GLN A 169 -12.85 -0.70 13.60
N VAL A 170 -14.13 -0.29 13.66
CA VAL A 170 -15.02 -0.21 12.49
C VAL A 170 -15.12 1.25 12.09
N ILE A 171 -14.87 1.53 10.82
CA ILE A 171 -15.00 2.87 10.24
C ILE A 171 -16.17 2.86 9.28
N GLU A 172 -17.12 3.75 9.50
CA GLU A 172 -18.28 3.95 8.63
C GLU A 172 -18.01 5.12 7.67
N LEU A 173 -18.19 4.89 6.37
CA LEU A 173 -18.03 5.87 5.29
C LEU A 173 -19.37 6.31 4.72
#